data_fd1d23319294bfe65a09b16c77f46ff3
#
_entry.id   fd1d23319294bfe65a09b16c77f46ff3
#
_cell.length_a   1.000
_cell.length_b   1.000
_cell.length_c   1.000
_cell.angle_alpha   90.00
_cell.angle_beta   90.00
_cell.angle_gamma   90.00
#
_symmetry.space_group_name_H-M   'P 1'
#
loop_
_entity.id
_entity.type
_entity.pdbx_description
1 polymer ?
#
loop_
_entity_poly.entity_id
_entity_poly.type
_entity_poly.pdbx_seq_one_letter_code
_entity_poly.pdbx_strand_id
1 'polypeptide(L)'
;MNRQAVQTLKTYFGYDTFREGQESVVESILEHRDVLAIMPTGAGKSICYQVPALMLSGITIVISPLISLMQDQVKALNEAGIHAAFINSSLSESQISKALYLAAGGRYKIIYVAPERLENYEFLEFARQVEISMVTVDEAHCISQWGQDFRPSYVKIVDFVKNLPGRPIVSAFTATATEEVKNDILCTLNLEDPKVVITGFDRKNLYYSVENIRRKDDFVMDYIDRHPTESGIIYCSTRKNVDNLFELLFQKGVAVTRYHAGLNNDCLLYTSPSPRDGATS
;
A
#
# COMPACT_ATOMS: atom_id res chain seq x y z
N MET A 1 25.32 0.01 -7.14
CA MET A 1 24.76 -0.31 -5.79
C MET A 1 25.15 0.75 -4.78
N ASN A 2 24.19 1.53 -4.33
CA ASN A 2 24.42 2.58 -3.33
C ASN A 2 24.62 1.94 -1.94
N ARG A 3 25.85 1.95 -1.43
CA ARG A 3 26.20 1.32 -0.13
C ARG A 3 25.39 1.88 1.03
N GLN A 4 25.11 3.18 1.00
CA GLN A 4 24.33 3.83 2.06
C GLN A 4 22.87 3.38 2.03
N ALA A 5 22.27 3.18 0.86
CA ALA A 5 20.91 2.64 0.73
C ALA A 5 20.80 1.21 1.28
N VAL A 6 21.79 0.35 1.00
CA VAL A 6 21.84 -1.00 1.58
C VAL A 6 22.01 -0.97 3.10
N GLN A 7 22.84 -0.06 3.60
CA GLN A 7 23.00 0.09 5.05
C GLN A 7 21.70 0.58 5.72
N THR A 8 20.98 1.52 5.09
CA THR A 8 19.67 1.99 5.56
C THR A 8 18.63 0.86 5.54
N LEU A 9 18.59 0.07 4.46
CA LEU A 9 17.74 -1.11 4.35
C LEU A 9 18.00 -2.10 5.49
N LYS A 10 19.27 -2.40 5.75
CA LYS A 10 19.66 -3.34 6.83
C LYS A 10 19.30 -2.80 8.20
N THR A 11 19.60 -1.53 8.46
CA THR A 11 19.44 -0.92 9.78
C THR A 11 17.98 -0.82 10.21
N TYR A 12 17.08 -0.40 9.30
CA TYR A 12 15.69 -0.12 9.64
C TYR A 12 14.72 -1.25 9.29
N PHE A 13 15.05 -2.07 8.29
CA PHE A 13 14.13 -3.09 7.77
C PHE A 13 14.66 -4.52 7.91
N GLY A 14 15.92 -4.69 8.34
CA GLY A 14 16.51 -6.00 8.61
C GLY A 14 16.87 -6.83 7.37
N TYR A 15 16.86 -6.24 6.17
CA TYR A 15 17.20 -6.95 4.93
C TYR A 15 18.64 -6.65 4.50
N ASP A 16 19.38 -7.67 4.10
CA ASP A 16 20.77 -7.51 3.66
C ASP A 16 20.90 -7.03 2.20
N THR A 17 19.88 -7.29 1.38
CA THR A 17 19.88 -6.98 -0.06
C THR A 17 18.51 -6.53 -0.54
N PHE A 18 18.48 -5.70 -1.57
CA PHE A 18 17.26 -5.39 -2.30
C PHE A 18 16.79 -6.59 -3.13
N ARG A 19 15.48 -6.72 -3.29
CA ARG A 19 14.88 -7.66 -4.24
C ARG A 19 14.99 -7.13 -5.67
N GLU A 20 14.73 -8.01 -6.65
CA GLU A 20 14.69 -7.65 -8.06
C GLU A 20 13.82 -6.40 -8.32
N GLY A 21 14.37 -5.43 -9.05
CA GLY A 21 13.72 -4.16 -9.37
C GLY A 21 13.76 -3.10 -8.27
N GLN A 22 13.86 -3.46 -6.99
CA GLN A 22 13.88 -2.47 -5.90
C GLN A 22 15.11 -1.56 -5.95
N GLU A 23 16.29 -2.11 -6.21
CA GLU A 23 17.54 -1.36 -6.27
C GLU A 23 17.47 -0.26 -7.33
N SER A 24 17.01 -0.61 -8.54
CA SER A 24 16.88 0.35 -9.64
C SER A 24 15.91 1.50 -9.33
N VAL A 25 14.81 1.21 -8.61
CA VAL A 25 13.87 2.24 -8.15
C VAL A 25 14.52 3.16 -7.12
N VAL A 26 15.14 2.58 -6.09
CA VAL A 26 15.82 3.33 -5.02
C VAL A 26 16.91 4.23 -5.58
N GLU A 27 17.77 3.72 -6.46
CA GLU A 27 18.84 4.49 -7.09
C GLU A 27 18.28 5.65 -7.90
N SER A 28 17.25 5.41 -8.73
CA SER A 28 16.62 6.48 -9.53
C SER A 28 16.03 7.60 -8.67
N ILE A 29 15.38 7.27 -7.55
CA ILE A 29 14.87 8.28 -6.60
C ILE A 29 16.03 9.08 -5.99
N LEU A 30 17.12 8.41 -5.59
CA LEU A 30 18.30 9.07 -5.01
C LEU A 30 19.06 9.92 -6.02
N GLU A 31 18.90 9.64 -7.31
CA GLU A 31 19.38 10.46 -8.43
C GLU A 31 18.42 11.61 -8.79
N HIS A 32 17.41 11.84 -7.98
CA HIS A 32 16.37 12.86 -8.17
C HIS A 32 15.55 12.68 -9.46
N ARG A 33 15.35 11.44 -9.91
CA ARG A 33 14.50 11.11 -11.06
C ARG A 33 13.12 10.66 -10.58
N ASP A 34 12.11 11.02 -11.34
CA ASP A 34 10.77 10.46 -11.15
C ASP A 34 10.74 8.96 -11.45
N VAL A 35 9.82 8.25 -10.84
CA VAL A 35 9.72 6.79 -10.98
C VAL A 35 8.27 6.36 -11.17
N LEU A 36 8.06 5.43 -12.10
CA LEU A 36 6.86 4.58 -12.13
C LEU A 36 7.30 3.12 -11.92
N ALA A 37 6.89 2.53 -10.81
CA ALA A 37 7.17 1.13 -10.49
C ALA A 37 5.89 0.28 -10.52
N ILE A 38 5.82 -0.66 -11.47
CA ILE A 38 4.76 -1.64 -11.58
C ILE A 38 5.31 -2.96 -11.06
N MET A 39 4.94 -3.29 -9.82
CA MET A 39 5.52 -4.40 -9.07
C MET A 39 4.40 -5.18 -8.36
N PRO A 40 4.34 -6.51 -8.43
CA PRO A 40 3.26 -7.29 -7.85
C PRO A 40 3.14 -7.09 -6.33
N THR A 41 1.98 -7.43 -5.77
CA THR A 41 1.78 -7.44 -4.32
C THR A 41 2.78 -8.39 -3.67
N GLY A 42 3.40 -7.96 -2.58
CA GLY A 42 4.45 -8.72 -1.90
C GLY A 42 5.87 -8.52 -2.46
N ALA A 43 6.06 -7.79 -3.56
CA ALA A 43 7.39 -7.44 -4.08
C ALA A 43 8.14 -6.42 -3.21
N GLY A 44 7.48 -5.84 -2.21
CA GLY A 44 8.08 -4.87 -1.29
C GLY A 44 8.15 -3.45 -1.86
N LYS A 45 7.09 -3.01 -2.54
CA LYS A 45 6.95 -1.63 -3.06
C LYS A 45 7.25 -0.56 -2.02
N SER A 46 6.79 -0.76 -0.78
CA SER A 46 6.99 0.22 0.31
C SER A 46 8.46 0.50 0.59
N ILE A 47 9.31 -0.50 0.55
CA ILE A 47 10.77 -0.35 0.75
C ILE A 47 11.38 0.58 -0.31
N CYS A 48 10.87 0.53 -1.55
CA CYS A 48 11.39 1.32 -2.66
C CYS A 48 11.29 2.84 -2.44
N TYR A 49 10.31 3.31 -1.67
CA TYR A 49 10.20 4.73 -1.33
C TYR A 49 10.57 5.03 0.13
N GLN A 50 10.43 4.09 1.05
CA GLN A 50 10.78 4.30 2.45
C GLN A 50 12.28 4.44 2.65
N VAL A 51 13.10 3.64 1.97
CA VAL A 51 14.56 3.75 2.06
C VAL A 51 15.06 5.11 1.54
N PRO A 52 14.72 5.57 0.32
CA PRO A 52 15.12 6.90 -0.12
C PRO A 52 14.53 8.03 0.75
N ALA A 53 13.31 7.89 1.25
CA ALA A 53 12.72 8.88 2.16
C ALA A 53 13.58 9.15 3.40
N LEU A 54 14.29 8.14 3.91
CA LEU A 54 15.19 8.28 5.05
C LEU A 54 16.52 8.96 4.69
N MET A 55 16.90 8.93 3.42
CA MET A 55 18.18 9.43 2.92
C MET A 55 18.08 10.84 2.32
N LEU A 56 16.92 11.20 1.79
CA LEU A 56 16.63 12.54 1.25
C LEU A 56 16.53 13.55 2.41
N SER A 57 16.73 14.84 2.13
CA SER A 57 16.39 15.94 3.03
C SER A 57 14.89 16.01 3.32
N GLY A 58 14.33 17.00 3.89
CA GLY A 58 12.88 17.24 3.97
C GLY A 58 11.98 16.05 4.34
N ILE A 59 10.72 16.19 3.98
CA ILE A 59 9.64 15.23 4.27
C ILE A 59 9.24 14.50 2.99
N THR A 60 8.90 13.21 3.11
CA THR A 60 8.22 12.44 2.06
C THR A 60 6.73 12.37 2.36
N ILE A 61 5.90 12.79 1.41
CA ILE A 61 4.44 12.63 1.45
C ILE A 61 4.08 11.37 0.67
N VAL A 62 3.38 10.42 1.31
CA VAL A 62 2.89 9.19 0.68
C VAL A 62 1.37 9.28 0.56
N ILE A 63 0.86 9.35 -0.65
CA ILE A 63 -0.58 9.41 -0.93
C ILE A 63 -1.07 7.99 -1.14
N SER A 64 -2.00 7.54 -0.28
CA SER A 64 -2.55 6.18 -0.32
C SER A 64 -4.06 6.20 -0.13
N PRO A 65 -4.82 5.31 -0.81
CA PRO A 65 -6.27 5.31 -0.76
C PRO A 65 -6.87 4.51 0.41
N LEU A 66 -6.04 3.75 1.12
CA LEU A 66 -6.49 2.77 2.12
C LEU A 66 -6.07 3.17 3.54
N ILE A 67 -7.03 3.59 4.35
CA ILE A 67 -6.82 4.05 5.72
C ILE A 67 -6.14 2.99 6.60
N SER A 68 -6.60 1.74 6.53
CA SER A 68 -6.03 0.62 7.31
C SER A 68 -4.56 0.39 6.94
N LEU A 69 -4.24 0.41 5.64
CA LEU A 69 -2.87 0.25 5.16
C LEU A 69 -1.96 1.37 5.64
N MET A 70 -2.44 2.63 5.64
CA MET A 70 -1.68 3.76 6.19
C MET A 70 -1.34 3.54 7.67
N GLN A 71 -2.32 3.11 8.47
CA GLN A 71 -2.14 2.85 9.89
C GLN A 71 -1.11 1.75 10.14
N ASP A 72 -1.21 0.65 9.41
CA ASP A 72 -0.26 -0.47 9.50
C ASP A 72 1.16 -0.05 9.10
N GLN A 73 1.31 0.71 8.01
CA GLN A 73 2.61 1.20 7.55
C GLN A 73 3.23 2.15 8.57
N VAL A 74 2.46 3.10 9.11
CA VAL A 74 2.94 4.06 10.11
C VAL A 74 3.31 3.35 11.42
N LYS A 75 2.52 2.37 11.85
CA LYS A 75 2.84 1.55 13.03
C LYS A 75 4.17 0.83 12.84
N ALA A 76 4.34 0.10 11.72
CA ALA A 76 5.56 -0.64 11.42
C ALA A 76 6.80 0.28 11.33
N LEU A 77 6.67 1.47 10.72
CA LEU A 77 7.76 2.45 10.65
C LEU A 77 8.16 2.95 12.04
N ASN A 78 7.19 3.31 12.89
CA ASN A 78 7.46 3.78 14.23
C ASN A 78 8.10 2.68 15.10
N GLU A 79 7.68 1.42 14.96
CA GLU A 79 8.32 0.26 15.62
C GLU A 79 9.77 0.05 15.15
N ALA A 80 10.06 0.34 13.89
CA ALA A 80 11.43 0.35 13.35
C ALA A 80 12.25 1.57 13.75
N GLY A 81 11.71 2.49 14.57
CA GLY A 81 12.39 3.72 15.00
C GLY A 81 12.34 4.87 13.99
N ILE A 82 11.51 4.75 12.95
CA ILE A 82 11.30 5.78 11.94
C ILE A 82 10.04 6.58 12.30
N HIS A 83 10.21 7.87 12.59
CA HIS A 83 9.06 8.69 12.92
C HIS A 83 8.20 8.99 11.69
N ALA A 84 7.02 8.39 11.67
CA ALA A 84 6.01 8.57 10.63
C ALA A 84 4.65 8.94 11.23
N ALA A 85 3.81 9.60 10.44
CA ALA A 85 2.43 9.93 10.79
C ALA A 85 1.49 9.63 9.62
N PHE A 86 0.18 9.62 9.89
CA PHE A 86 -0.84 9.59 8.86
C PHE A 86 -1.87 10.71 9.07
N ILE A 87 -2.46 11.19 7.96
CA ILE A 87 -3.50 12.22 7.92
C ILE A 87 -4.64 11.70 7.04
N ASN A 88 -5.74 11.30 7.66
CA ASN A 88 -6.91 10.78 6.98
C ASN A 88 -8.22 11.16 7.70
N SER A 89 -9.36 10.63 7.27
CA SER A 89 -10.67 10.96 7.83
C SER A 89 -10.96 10.34 9.22
N SER A 90 -10.10 9.43 9.70
CA SER A 90 -10.27 8.84 11.03
C SER A 90 -9.76 9.75 12.17
N LEU A 91 -9.01 10.81 11.83
CA LEU A 91 -8.48 11.77 12.78
C LEU A 91 -9.43 12.96 12.99
N SER A 92 -9.53 13.44 14.21
CA SER A 92 -10.17 14.72 14.51
C SER A 92 -9.33 15.90 14.00
N GLU A 93 -9.94 17.07 13.81
CA GLU A 93 -9.22 18.26 13.37
C GLU A 93 -8.08 18.64 14.32
N SER A 94 -8.29 18.53 15.64
CA SER A 94 -7.24 18.80 16.62
C SER A 94 -6.06 17.81 16.53
N GLN A 95 -6.30 16.55 16.17
CA GLN A 95 -5.24 15.57 15.95
C GLN A 95 -4.47 15.87 14.65
N ILE A 96 -5.15 16.32 13.61
CA ILE A 96 -4.54 16.74 12.34
C ILE A 96 -3.64 17.95 12.58
N SER A 97 -4.17 19.03 13.19
CA SER A 97 -3.38 20.25 13.49
C SER A 97 -2.15 19.93 14.33
N LYS A 98 -2.27 19.05 15.34
CA LYS A 98 -1.14 18.59 16.15
C LYS A 98 -0.12 17.83 15.31
N ALA A 99 -0.56 16.95 14.41
CA ALA A 99 0.34 16.18 13.53
C ALA A 99 1.10 17.11 12.58
N LEU A 100 0.42 18.09 11.97
CA LEU A 100 1.03 19.08 11.08
C LEU A 100 2.01 19.98 11.83
N TYR A 101 1.68 20.44 13.03
CA TYR A 101 2.60 21.21 13.88
C TYR A 101 3.89 20.45 14.18
N LEU A 102 3.78 19.17 14.57
CA LEU A 102 4.94 18.31 14.83
C LEU A 102 5.75 18.04 13.55
N ALA A 103 5.07 17.91 12.42
CA ALA A 103 5.70 17.72 11.11
C ALA A 103 6.50 18.97 10.69
N ALA A 104 5.95 20.16 10.88
CA ALA A 104 6.65 21.42 10.63
C ALA A 104 7.88 21.61 11.52
N GLY A 105 7.84 21.04 12.74
CA GLY A 105 8.99 20.96 13.65
C GLY A 105 10.02 19.87 13.30
N GLY A 106 9.87 19.18 12.15
CA GLY A 106 10.82 18.14 11.70
C GLY A 106 10.68 16.80 12.43
N ARG A 107 9.56 16.56 13.13
CA ARG A 107 9.35 15.32 13.87
C ARG A 107 9.21 14.10 12.97
N TYR A 108 8.59 14.24 11.80
CA TYR A 108 8.27 13.12 10.91
C TYR A 108 9.08 13.17 9.61
N LYS A 109 9.56 12.02 9.21
CA LYS A 109 10.28 11.83 7.94
C LYS A 109 9.33 11.41 6.81
N ILE A 110 8.28 10.69 7.16
CA ILE A 110 7.29 10.17 6.22
C ILE A 110 5.89 10.47 6.76
N ILE A 111 5.04 11.04 5.91
CA ILE A 111 3.64 11.32 6.24
C ILE A 111 2.74 10.67 5.18
N TYR A 112 1.90 9.74 5.62
CA TYR A 112 0.86 9.14 4.79
C TYR A 112 -0.38 10.03 4.78
N VAL A 113 -0.92 10.31 3.59
CA VAL A 113 -2.04 11.25 3.42
C VAL A 113 -3.11 10.61 2.55
N ALA A 114 -4.37 10.69 2.99
CA ALA A 114 -5.49 10.34 2.14
C ALA A 114 -5.68 11.40 1.04
N PRO A 115 -5.93 11.00 -0.22
CA PRO A 115 -5.99 11.93 -1.35
C PRO A 115 -7.03 13.07 -1.17
N GLU A 116 -8.09 12.83 -0.40
CA GLU A 116 -9.12 13.84 -0.08
C GLU A 116 -8.60 14.98 0.81
N ARG A 117 -7.46 14.78 1.49
CA ARG A 117 -6.85 15.80 2.36
C ARG A 117 -5.95 16.80 1.61
N LEU A 118 -5.58 16.48 0.38
CA LEU A 118 -4.69 17.33 -0.43
C LEU A 118 -5.26 18.73 -0.74
N GLU A 119 -6.57 18.92 -0.65
CA GLU A 119 -7.24 20.21 -0.83
C GLU A 119 -7.53 20.93 0.50
N ASN A 120 -7.24 20.31 1.64
CA ASN A 120 -7.46 20.95 2.93
C ASN A 120 -6.53 22.14 3.10
N TYR A 121 -7.10 23.30 3.47
CA TYR A 121 -6.34 24.54 3.58
C TYR A 121 -5.16 24.43 4.56
N GLU A 122 -5.37 23.83 5.73
CA GLU A 122 -4.34 23.68 6.75
C GLU A 122 -3.19 22.79 6.27
N PHE A 123 -3.52 21.71 5.53
CA PHE A 123 -2.52 20.83 4.92
C PHE A 123 -1.73 21.54 3.81
N LEU A 124 -2.39 22.34 2.97
CA LEU A 124 -1.73 23.11 1.93
C LEU A 124 -0.79 24.19 2.50
N GLU A 125 -1.22 24.88 3.54
CA GLU A 125 -0.36 25.87 4.24
C GLU A 125 0.86 25.20 4.86
N PHE A 126 0.69 24.05 5.52
CA PHE A 126 1.80 23.23 6.01
C PHE A 126 2.77 22.85 4.89
N ALA A 127 2.23 22.31 3.78
CA ALA A 127 3.03 21.83 2.65
C ALA A 127 3.86 22.94 1.97
N ARG A 128 3.41 24.21 2.07
CA ARG A 128 4.16 25.39 1.57
C ARG A 128 5.27 25.85 2.49
N GLN A 129 5.23 25.47 3.77
CA GLN A 129 6.18 25.93 4.79
C GLN A 129 7.33 24.95 5.03
N VAL A 130 7.20 23.72 4.56
CA VAL A 130 8.20 22.68 4.76
C VAL A 130 8.84 22.23 3.46
N GLU A 131 10.05 21.71 3.54
CA GLU A 131 10.67 21.06 2.39
C GLU A 131 10.05 19.69 2.17
N ILE A 132 9.40 19.49 1.02
CA ILE A 132 8.91 18.20 0.56
C ILE A 132 9.86 17.68 -0.51
N SER A 133 10.66 16.68 -0.17
CA SER A 133 11.66 16.11 -1.07
C SER A 133 11.05 15.13 -2.07
N MET A 134 10.00 14.42 -1.66
CA MET A 134 9.36 13.40 -2.50
C MET A 134 7.86 13.32 -2.22
N VAL A 135 7.08 13.16 -3.29
CA VAL A 135 5.68 12.77 -3.26
C VAL A 135 5.55 11.37 -3.87
N THR A 136 5.12 10.43 -3.06
CA THR A 136 4.88 9.03 -3.47
C THR A 136 3.39 8.80 -3.66
N VAL A 137 3.01 8.25 -4.80
CA VAL A 137 1.63 7.87 -5.12
C VAL A 137 1.51 6.35 -5.05
N ASP A 138 0.96 5.86 -3.95
CA ASP A 138 0.67 4.44 -3.78
C ASP A 138 -0.66 4.09 -4.48
N GLU A 139 -0.79 2.84 -4.97
CA GLU A 139 -1.92 2.40 -5.80
C GLU A 139 -2.22 3.37 -6.95
N ALA A 140 -1.16 3.79 -7.66
CA ALA A 140 -1.23 4.81 -8.71
C ALA A 140 -2.23 4.49 -9.85
N HIS A 141 -2.65 3.21 -10.01
CA HIS A 141 -3.70 2.84 -10.95
C HIS A 141 -5.05 3.53 -10.66
N CYS A 142 -5.26 4.01 -9.42
CA CYS A 142 -6.44 4.77 -9.04
C CYS A 142 -6.58 6.13 -9.77
N ILE A 143 -5.53 6.62 -10.42
CA ILE A 143 -5.59 7.87 -11.18
C ILE A 143 -6.23 7.67 -12.56
N SER A 144 -6.20 6.45 -13.08
CA SER A 144 -6.65 6.14 -14.44
C SER A 144 -8.13 5.77 -14.49
N GLN A 145 -8.86 6.40 -15.40
CA GLN A 145 -10.26 6.03 -15.68
C GLN A 145 -10.39 4.64 -16.30
N TRP A 146 -9.32 4.12 -16.87
CA TRP A 146 -9.23 2.77 -17.42
C TRP A 146 -8.81 1.73 -16.37
N GLY A 147 -8.49 2.18 -15.15
CA GLY A 147 -8.17 1.33 -14.02
C GLY A 147 -9.44 0.75 -13.37
N GLN A 148 -9.27 -0.36 -12.65
CA GLN A 148 -10.40 -1.04 -11.98
C GLN A 148 -10.93 -0.27 -10.76
N ASP A 149 -10.16 0.66 -10.20
CA ASP A 149 -10.50 1.44 -8.97
C ASP A 149 -10.20 2.93 -9.19
N PHE A 150 -10.80 3.54 -10.21
CA PHE A 150 -10.65 4.95 -10.47
C PHE A 150 -11.16 5.80 -9.30
N ARG A 151 -10.35 6.76 -8.84
CA ARG A 151 -10.68 7.70 -7.76
C ARG A 151 -10.47 9.13 -8.21
N PRO A 152 -11.54 9.93 -8.34
CA PRO A 152 -11.43 11.34 -8.75
C PRO A 152 -10.48 12.18 -7.89
N SER A 153 -10.35 11.84 -6.61
CA SER A 153 -9.42 12.50 -5.69
C SER A 153 -7.94 12.35 -6.07
N TYR A 154 -7.58 11.31 -6.83
CA TYR A 154 -6.21 11.11 -7.31
C TYR A 154 -5.79 12.11 -8.39
N VAL A 155 -6.72 12.64 -9.16
CA VAL A 155 -6.43 13.68 -10.17
C VAL A 155 -5.89 14.95 -9.49
N LYS A 156 -6.31 15.23 -8.26
CA LYS A 156 -5.88 16.38 -7.47
C LYS A 156 -4.41 16.33 -7.02
N ILE A 157 -3.78 15.18 -7.09
CA ILE A 157 -2.35 15.03 -6.77
C ILE A 157 -1.49 15.92 -7.65
N VAL A 158 -1.85 16.05 -8.93
CA VAL A 158 -1.12 16.90 -9.88
C VAL A 158 -1.14 18.35 -9.47
N ASP A 159 -2.32 18.86 -9.09
CA ASP A 159 -2.47 20.24 -8.65
C ASP A 159 -1.75 20.47 -7.33
N PHE A 160 -1.77 19.49 -6.43
CA PHE A 160 -1.00 19.55 -5.18
C PHE A 160 0.49 19.70 -5.48
N VAL A 161 1.07 18.82 -6.30
CA VAL A 161 2.50 18.85 -6.65
C VAL A 161 2.88 20.18 -7.33
N LYS A 162 2.06 20.69 -8.25
CA LYS A 162 2.30 21.98 -8.95
C LYS A 162 2.29 23.19 -8.02
N ASN A 163 1.53 23.13 -6.93
CA ASN A 163 1.39 24.24 -5.98
C ASN A 163 2.44 24.23 -4.85
N LEU A 164 3.37 23.26 -4.84
CA LEU A 164 4.49 23.24 -3.90
C LEU A 164 5.55 24.28 -4.28
N PRO A 165 6.27 24.87 -3.30
CA PRO A 165 7.31 25.88 -3.55
C PRO A 165 8.48 25.38 -4.42
N GLY A 166 8.73 24.08 -4.42
CA GLY A 166 9.72 23.40 -5.24
C GLY A 166 9.13 22.09 -5.76
N ARG A 167 9.54 21.66 -6.95
CA ARG A 167 9.08 20.40 -7.50
C ARG A 167 9.75 19.23 -6.75
N PRO A 168 8.99 18.40 -6.02
CA PRO A 168 9.54 17.20 -5.39
C PRO A 168 9.78 16.10 -6.44
N ILE A 169 10.54 15.08 -6.07
CA ILE A 169 10.56 13.82 -6.82
C ILE A 169 9.16 13.20 -6.76
N VAL A 170 8.62 12.79 -7.89
CA VAL A 170 7.34 12.07 -7.94
C VAL A 170 7.58 10.59 -8.20
N SER A 171 7.15 9.74 -7.27
CA SER A 171 7.27 8.29 -7.41
C SER A 171 5.89 7.63 -7.34
N ALA A 172 5.56 6.85 -8.36
CA ALA A 172 4.27 6.19 -8.49
C ALA A 172 4.43 4.66 -8.41
N PHE A 173 3.58 4.03 -7.61
CA PHE A 173 3.63 2.59 -7.38
C PHE A 173 2.27 1.95 -7.59
N THR A 174 2.24 0.83 -8.31
CA THR A 174 1.04 0.00 -8.45
C THR A 174 1.39 -1.48 -8.56
N ALA A 175 0.44 -2.33 -8.20
CA ALA A 175 0.62 -3.77 -8.37
C ALA A 175 0.31 -4.22 -9.81
N THR A 176 -0.63 -3.55 -10.47
CA THR A 176 -1.14 -3.93 -11.79
C THR A 176 -1.37 -2.70 -12.64
N ALA A 177 -0.95 -2.76 -13.90
CA ALA A 177 -1.30 -1.76 -14.90
C ALA A 177 -1.24 -2.39 -16.29
N THR A 178 -2.25 -2.13 -17.12
CA THR A 178 -2.18 -2.34 -18.57
C THR A 178 -1.30 -1.25 -19.18
N GLU A 179 -0.93 -1.38 -20.47
CA GLU A 179 -0.19 -0.33 -21.16
C GLU A 179 -0.94 1.00 -21.17
N GLU A 180 -2.28 0.97 -21.31
CA GLU A 180 -3.13 2.17 -21.26
C GLU A 180 -3.07 2.83 -19.88
N VAL A 181 -3.24 2.05 -18.80
CA VAL A 181 -3.14 2.55 -17.42
C VAL A 181 -1.75 3.10 -17.13
N LYS A 182 -0.69 2.42 -17.58
CA LYS A 182 0.69 2.91 -17.45
C LYS A 182 0.88 4.28 -18.10
N ASN A 183 0.44 4.41 -19.35
CA ASN A 183 0.58 5.66 -20.10
C ASN A 183 -0.27 6.78 -19.45
N ASP A 184 -1.45 6.44 -18.97
CA ASP A 184 -2.32 7.38 -18.27
C ASP A 184 -1.70 7.89 -16.95
N ILE A 185 -1.07 7.01 -16.17
CA ILE A 185 -0.31 7.40 -14.97
C ILE A 185 0.82 8.36 -15.33
N LEU A 186 1.64 8.02 -16.34
CA LEU A 186 2.78 8.85 -16.78
C LEU A 186 2.33 10.25 -17.18
N CYS A 187 1.28 10.33 -18.01
CA CYS A 187 0.76 11.60 -18.51
C CYS A 187 0.05 12.40 -17.40
N THR A 188 -0.83 11.77 -16.64
CA THR A 188 -1.66 12.47 -15.64
C THR A 188 -0.82 12.97 -14.48
N LEU A 189 0.14 12.19 -13.97
CA LEU A 189 1.06 12.66 -12.91
C LEU A 189 2.13 13.64 -13.43
N ASN A 190 2.20 13.86 -14.72
CA ASN A 190 3.22 14.70 -15.37
C ASN A 190 4.63 14.35 -14.88
N LEU A 191 4.96 13.05 -14.95
CA LEU A 191 6.28 12.57 -14.55
C LEU A 191 7.35 13.06 -15.52
N GLU A 192 8.47 13.59 -14.99
CA GLU A 192 9.57 14.15 -15.78
C GLU A 192 10.69 13.15 -15.91
N ASP A 193 11.03 12.75 -17.15
CA ASP A 193 12.04 11.73 -17.48
C ASP A 193 12.01 10.50 -16.53
N PRO A 194 10.83 9.86 -16.34
CA PRO A 194 10.68 8.87 -15.32
C PRO A 194 11.44 7.58 -15.61
N LYS A 195 12.03 6.99 -14.58
CA LYS A 195 12.44 5.59 -14.64
C LYS A 195 11.19 4.71 -14.52
N VAL A 196 10.89 3.95 -15.57
CA VAL A 196 9.82 2.94 -15.53
C VAL A 196 10.44 1.59 -15.17
N VAL A 197 9.99 0.98 -14.10
CA VAL A 197 10.41 -0.35 -13.64
C VAL A 197 9.20 -1.26 -13.62
N ILE A 198 9.23 -2.34 -14.38
CA ILE A 198 8.19 -3.37 -14.42
C ILE A 198 8.87 -4.69 -14.02
N THR A 199 8.47 -5.24 -12.87
CA THR A 199 8.95 -6.55 -12.45
C THR A 199 7.97 -7.63 -12.88
N GLY A 200 8.49 -8.85 -13.11
CA GLY A 200 7.66 -9.97 -13.55
C GLY A 200 6.54 -10.32 -12.57
N PHE A 201 5.40 -10.70 -13.11
CA PHE A 201 4.24 -11.18 -12.35
C PHE A 201 4.28 -12.68 -12.09
N ASP A 202 5.23 -13.38 -12.73
CA ASP A 202 5.37 -14.83 -12.58
C ASP A 202 5.88 -15.20 -11.19
N ARG A 203 5.02 -15.84 -10.43
CA ARG A 203 5.30 -16.31 -9.07
C ARG A 203 5.46 -17.81 -9.09
N LYS A 204 6.69 -18.29 -9.23
CA LYS A 204 7.03 -19.72 -9.33
C LYS A 204 6.50 -20.61 -8.19
N ASN A 205 6.15 -19.99 -7.07
CA ASN A 205 5.57 -20.67 -5.91
C ASN A 205 4.03 -20.69 -5.90
N LEU A 206 3.37 -20.11 -6.91
CA LEU A 206 1.91 -20.15 -7.03
C LEU A 206 1.49 -21.07 -8.17
N TYR A 207 0.53 -21.92 -7.86
CA TYR A 207 -0.12 -22.79 -8.83
C TYR A 207 -1.56 -22.32 -9.03
N TYR A 208 -2.00 -22.20 -10.27
CA TYR A 208 -3.36 -21.84 -10.63
C TYR A 208 -4.03 -23.00 -11.37
N SER A 209 -5.24 -23.39 -10.93
CA SER A 209 -6.08 -24.37 -11.60
C SER A 209 -7.48 -23.82 -11.81
N VAL A 210 -8.09 -24.17 -12.93
CA VAL A 210 -9.51 -23.88 -13.22
C VAL A 210 -10.23 -25.19 -13.36
N GLU A 211 -11.18 -25.43 -12.45
CA GLU A 211 -11.95 -26.65 -12.40
C GLU A 211 -13.41 -26.40 -12.85
N ASN A 212 -13.89 -27.20 -13.79
CA ASN A 212 -15.30 -27.14 -14.22
C ASN A 212 -16.15 -28.06 -13.35
N ILE A 213 -16.72 -27.52 -12.30
CA ILE A 213 -17.35 -28.27 -11.23
C ILE A 213 -18.86 -28.03 -11.23
N ARG A 214 -19.67 -29.11 -11.19
CA ARG A 214 -21.12 -29.01 -11.05
C ARG A 214 -21.56 -28.71 -9.62
N ARG A 215 -20.87 -29.25 -8.61
CA ARG A 215 -21.19 -29.13 -7.17
C ARG A 215 -20.00 -28.54 -6.44
N LYS A 216 -20.01 -27.21 -6.30
CA LYS A 216 -18.89 -26.47 -5.73
C LYS A 216 -18.64 -26.81 -4.27
N ASP A 217 -19.70 -27.00 -3.49
CA ASP A 217 -19.59 -27.29 -2.05
C ASP A 217 -18.90 -28.65 -1.81
N ASP A 218 -19.25 -29.69 -2.60
CA ASP A 218 -18.60 -31.00 -2.51
C ASP A 218 -17.11 -30.90 -2.84
N PHE A 219 -16.76 -30.14 -3.88
CA PHE A 219 -15.36 -29.91 -4.24
C PHE A 219 -14.57 -29.25 -3.12
N VAL A 220 -15.14 -28.21 -2.48
CA VAL A 220 -14.50 -27.52 -1.35
C VAL A 220 -14.28 -28.52 -0.20
N MET A 221 -15.27 -29.35 0.09
CA MET A 221 -15.15 -30.36 1.13
C MET A 221 -14.05 -31.38 0.84
N ASP A 222 -14.05 -31.95 -0.38
CA ASP A 222 -13.03 -32.89 -0.81
C ASP A 222 -11.63 -32.28 -0.83
N TYR A 223 -11.53 -30.98 -1.15
CA TYR A 223 -10.25 -30.26 -1.13
C TYR A 223 -9.72 -30.12 0.30
N ILE A 224 -10.55 -29.69 1.24
CA ILE A 224 -10.20 -29.54 2.66
C ILE A 224 -9.79 -30.91 3.26
N ASP A 225 -10.55 -31.96 2.96
CA ASP A 225 -10.26 -33.31 3.47
C ASP A 225 -8.89 -33.84 2.97
N ARG A 226 -8.48 -33.45 1.77
CA ARG A 226 -7.16 -33.79 1.21
C ARG A 226 -6.02 -32.94 1.73
N HIS A 227 -6.33 -31.76 2.31
CA HIS A 227 -5.36 -30.77 2.80
C HIS A 227 -5.59 -30.40 4.28
N PRO A 228 -5.65 -31.36 5.21
CA PRO A 228 -6.15 -31.16 6.58
C PRO A 228 -5.26 -30.25 7.46
N THR A 229 -4.00 -30.03 7.05
CA THR A 229 -3.02 -29.22 7.80
C THR A 229 -2.78 -27.85 7.15
N GLU A 230 -3.44 -27.57 6.04
CA GLU A 230 -3.25 -26.32 5.31
C GLU A 230 -4.32 -25.29 5.68
N SER A 231 -3.94 -24.03 5.65
CA SER A 231 -4.87 -22.91 5.79
C SER A 231 -5.29 -22.40 4.42
N GLY A 232 -6.58 -22.04 4.26
CA GLY A 232 -7.12 -21.58 2.99
C GLY A 232 -8.05 -20.40 3.11
N ILE A 233 -8.25 -19.66 2.01
CA ILE A 233 -9.23 -18.59 1.89
C ILE A 233 -10.16 -18.93 0.74
N ILE A 234 -11.48 -18.90 0.99
CA ILE A 234 -12.51 -19.17 0.00
C ILE A 234 -13.28 -17.89 -0.31
N TYR A 235 -13.16 -17.39 -1.53
CA TYR A 235 -13.91 -16.24 -1.99
C TYR A 235 -15.25 -16.65 -2.58
N CYS A 236 -16.34 -16.08 -2.08
CA CYS A 236 -17.69 -16.30 -2.59
C CYS A 236 -18.23 -15.04 -3.26
N SER A 237 -19.07 -15.23 -4.29
CA SER A 237 -19.64 -14.12 -5.06
C SER A 237 -20.70 -13.30 -4.30
N THR A 238 -21.32 -13.86 -3.25
CA THR A 238 -22.35 -13.18 -2.46
C THR A 238 -22.19 -13.46 -0.97
N ARG A 239 -22.69 -12.53 -0.12
CA ARG A 239 -22.72 -12.70 1.35
C ARG A 239 -23.47 -13.97 1.75
N LYS A 240 -24.61 -14.25 1.09
CA LYS A 240 -25.41 -15.47 1.33
C LYS A 240 -24.61 -16.75 1.08
N ASN A 241 -23.77 -16.77 0.03
CA ASN A 241 -22.93 -17.94 -0.24
C ASN A 241 -21.83 -18.10 0.82
N VAL A 242 -21.29 -16.99 1.33
CA VAL A 242 -20.34 -17.01 2.48
C VAL A 242 -21.00 -17.64 3.70
N ASP A 243 -22.20 -17.19 4.05
CA ASP A 243 -22.95 -17.71 5.21
C ASP A 243 -23.29 -19.20 5.05
N ASN A 244 -23.82 -19.59 3.89
CA ASN A 244 -24.17 -20.99 3.60
C ASN A 244 -22.96 -21.92 3.68
N LEU A 245 -21.84 -21.52 3.07
CA LEU A 245 -20.62 -22.32 3.09
C LEU A 245 -20.00 -22.39 4.49
N PHE A 246 -20.04 -21.28 5.24
CA PHE A 246 -19.60 -21.26 6.63
C PHE A 246 -20.41 -22.28 7.48
N GLU A 247 -21.74 -22.25 7.41
CA GLU A 247 -22.61 -23.18 8.16
C GLU A 247 -22.31 -24.65 7.77
N LEU A 248 -22.12 -24.92 6.47
CA LEU A 248 -21.79 -26.26 5.98
C LEU A 248 -20.47 -26.77 6.57
N LEU A 249 -19.42 -25.96 6.50
CA LEU A 249 -18.08 -26.32 7.00
C LEU A 249 -18.06 -26.44 8.53
N PHE A 250 -18.75 -25.53 9.23
CA PHE A 250 -18.86 -25.53 10.69
C PHE A 250 -19.57 -26.81 11.18
N GLN A 251 -20.70 -27.21 10.56
CA GLN A 251 -21.41 -28.46 10.89
C GLN A 251 -20.59 -29.71 10.65
N LYS A 252 -19.61 -29.65 9.75
CA LYS A 252 -18.66 -30.75 9.48
C LYS A 252 -17.45 -30.74 10.43
N GLY A 253 -17.39 -29.81 11.37
CA GLY A 253 -16.30 -29.71 12.35
C GLY A 253 -15.01 -29.10 11.80
N VAL A 254 -15.07 -28.43 10.62
CA VAL A 254 -13.92 -27.70 10.08
C VAL A 254 -13.70 -26.42 10.90
N ALA A 255 -12.47 -26.12 11.28
CA ALA A 255 -12.10 -24.87 11.90
C ALA A 255 -12.21 -23.73 10.86
N VAL A 256 -13.32 -23.02 10.87
CA VAL A 256 -13.65 -22.02 9.84
C VAL A 256 -14.19 -20.74 10.46
N THR A 257 -13.88 -19.62 9.85
CA THR A 257 -14.48 -18.31 10.13
C THR A 257 -15.00 -17.68 8.85
N ARG A 258 -15.84 -16.65 8.95
CA ARG A 258 -16.39 -15.93 7.79
C ARG A 258 -16.16 -14.43 7.92
N TYR A 259 -16.02 -13.77 6.77
CA TYR A 259 -15.83 -12.34 6.66
C TYR A 259 -16.66 -11.76 5.52
N HIS A 260 -17.53 -10.80 5.81
CA HIS A 260 -18.23 -9.98 4.82
C HIS A 260 -18.80 -8.70 5.46
N ALA A 261 -19.06 -7.67 4.66
CA ALA A 261 -19.49 -6.35 5.12
C ALA A 261 -20.89 -6.30 5.80
N GLY A 262 -21.59 -7.45 5.94
CA GLY A 262 -22.85 -7.57 6.71
C GLY A 262 -22.65 -8.00 8.15
N LEU A 263 -21.41 -8.29 8.57
CA LEU A 263 -21.09 -8.61 9.96
C LEU A 263 -20.98 -7.32 10.79
N ASN A 264 -21.29 -7.39 12.09
CA ASN A 264 -21.05 -6.27 12.99
C ASN A 264 -19.55 -6.10 13.29
N ASN A 265 -19.17 -4.91 13.80
CA ASN A 265 -17.77 -4.57 14.03
C ASN A 265 -17.07 -5.53 15.02
N ASP A 266 -17.80 -6.03 16.02
CA ASP A 266 -17.24 -6.98 16.97
C ASP A 266 -16.92 -8.33 16.32
N CYS A 267 -17.81 -8.83 15.45
CA CYS A 267 -17.54 -10.04 14.67
C CYS A 267 -16.35 -9.84 13.72
N LEU A 268 -16.21 -8.67 13.12
CA LEU A 268 -15.08 -8.37 12.20
C LEU A 268 -13.72 -8.38 12.93
N LEU A 269 -13.67 -7.91 14.17
CA LEU A 269 -12.46 -7.93 15.00
C LEU A 269 -12.07 -9.35 15.43
N TYR A 270 -13.04 -10.20 15.78
CA TYR A 270 -12.77 -11.57 16.23
C TYR A 270 -12.54 -12.57 15.09
N THR A 271 -13.02 -12.30 13.89
CA THR A 271 -12.93 -13.23 12.76
C THR A 271 -11.71 -13.01 11.87
N SER A 272 -10.95 -11.93 12.08
CA SER A 272 -9.72 -11.65 11.37
C SER A 272 -8.58 -11.35 12.35
N PRO A 273 -8.07 -12.36 13.09
CA PRO A 273 -6.79 -12.19 13.74
C PRO A 273 -5.78 -11.96 12.60
N SER A 274 -5.11 -10.79 12.63
CA SER A 274 -4.03 -10.54 11.70
C SER A 274 -3.01 -11.67 11.83
N PRO A 275 -2.47 -12.24 10.74
CA PRO A 275 -1.37 -13.20 10.82
C PRO A 275 -0.16 -12.68 11.59
N ARG A 276 -0.12 -11.38 11.89
CA ARG A 276 0.91 -10.72 12.70
C ARG A 276 0.62 -10.77 14.21
N ASP A 277 -0.62 -11.04 14.64
CA ASP A 277 -0.96 -11.10 16.06
C ASP A 277 -0.54 -12.42 16.73
N GLY A 278 -0.15 -13.43 15.94
CA GLY A 278 0.36 -14.73 16.41
C GLY A 278 1.89 -14.86 16.50
N ALA A 279 2.64 -13.81 16.21
CA ALA A 279 4.12 -13.85 16.20
C ALA A 279 4.76 -13.22 17.46
N THR A 280 4.09 -13.33 18.63
CA THR A 280 4.67 -13.04 19.93
C THR A 280 4.65 -14.28 20.79
N SER A 281 5.64 -15.15 20.61
CA SER A 281 6.18 -16.04 21.64
C SER A 281 7.57 -16.51 21.22
#